data_d837421c1ca1aee9b42438d1c899015c
#
_entry.id   d837421c1ca1aee9b42438d1c899015c
#
_cell.length_a   1.000
_cell.length_b   1.000
_cell.length_c   1.000
_cell.angle_alpha   90.00
_cell.angle_beta   90.00
_cell.angle_gamma   90.00
#
_symmetry.space_group_name_H-M   'P 1'
#
loop_
_entity.id
_entity.type
_entity.pdbx_description
1 polymer ?
#
loop_
_entity_poly.entity_id
_entity_poly.type
_entity_poly.pdbx_seq_one_letter_code
_entity_poly.pdbx_strand_id
1 'polypeptide(L)'
;MSEKRILIFYGTRYGATEGVAGRMAEILRENGNQVEIFNLKDLPDDKIPEFSNYDGIIIGSSIKIGQWTRDVKKFVGNYSKKLNEFKGKLGFYVCSGYASDPDNYEKVKIDYTQKACEKLGVKKLDLYDAFGGLMDFTETSRMGWLEKRILKTVGQMTTGEKAEDNSYHDLRDWNQIEKFTLEFNKRL
;
A
#
# COMPACT_ATOMS: atom_id res chain seq x y z
N MET A 1 -5.98 -17.62 20.71
CA MET A 1 -6.68 -17.32 19.43
C MET A 1 -6.19 -18.34 18.43
N SER A 2 -7.03 -18.80 17.51
CA SER A 2 -6.59 -19.72 16.45
C SER A 2 -5.66 -18.99 15.47
N GLU A 3 -4.60 -19.65 15.02
CA GLU A 3 -3.69 -19.15 14.00
C GLU A 3 -4.47 -18.83 12.72
N LYS A 4 -4.27 -17.63 12.16
CA LYS A 4 -4.93 -17.15 10.93
C LYS A 4 -3.96 -17.14 9.77
N ARG A 5 -4.48 -17.33 8.57
CA ARG A 5 -3.70 -17.26 7.33
C ARG A 5 -4.03 -15.97 6.58
N ILE A 6 -3.01 -15.18 6.27
CA ILE A 6 -3.16 -13.84 5.71
C ILE A 6 -2.30 -13.71 4.45
N LEU A 7 -2.89 -13.13 3.41
CA LEU A 7 -2.19 -12.71 2.20
C LEU A 7 -1.95 -11.20 2.23
N ILE A 8 -0.74 -10.78 1.89
CA ILE A 8 -0.42 -9.39 1.61
C ILE A 8 0.06 -9.28 0.16
N PHE A 9 -0.73 -8.64 -0.68
CA PHE A 9 -0.34 -8.28 -2.04
C PHE A 9 0.07 -6.82 -2.09
N TYR A 10 1.14 -6.51 -2.81
CA TYR A 10 1.52 -5.10 -2.97
C TYR A 10 2.10 -4.81 -4.35
N GLY A 11 2.03 -3.53 -4.72
CA GLY A 11 2.76 -2.98 -5.84
C GLY A 11 3.48 -1.70 -5.41
N THR A 12 4.76 -1.64 -5.69
CA THR A 12 5.61 -0.52 -5.30
C THR A 12 6.37 0.05 -6.49
N ARG A 13 6.66 1.35 -6.46
CA ARG A 13 7.54 2.00 -7.46
C ARG A 13 8.93 2.24 -6.89
N TYR A 14 8.99 2.71 -5.63
CA TYR A 14 10.23 3.18 -5.01
C TYR A 14 10.52 2.50 -3.65
N GLY A 15 9.80 1.43 -3.31
CA GLY A 15 10.03 0.64 -2.10
C GLY A 15 9.18 1.03 -0.88
N ALA A 16 8.48 2.18 -0.87
CA ALA A 16 7.67 2.57 0.28
C ALA A 16 6.61 1.51 0.65
N THR A 17 5.80 1.09 -0.32
CA THR A 17 4.73 0.10 -0.12
C THR A 17 5.28 -1.28 0.26
N GLU A 18 6.43 -1.66 -0.29
CA GLU A 18 7.15 -2.89 0.06
C GLU A 18 7.55 -2.90 1.54
N GLY A 19 8.15 -1.80 2.03
CA GLY A 19 8.53 -1.67 3.44
C GLY A 19 7.32 -1.71 4.38
N VAL A 20 6.20 -1.09 3.98
CA VAL A 20 4.93 -1.17 4.73
C VAL A 20 4.39 -2.61 4.77
N ALA A 21 4.36 -3.31 3.63
CA ALA A 21 3.94 -4.71 3.56
C ALA A 21 4.80 -5.62 4.44
N GLY A 22 6.13 -5.41 4.43
CA GLY A 22 7.06 -6.14 5.27
C GLY A 22 6.78 -5.94 6.76
N ARG A 23 6.63 -4.67 7.21
CA ARG A 23 6.35 -4.36 8.61
C ARG A 23 4.99 -4.91 9.07
N MET A 24 3.95 -4.81 8.23
CA MET A 24 2.65 -5.43 8.51
C MET A 24 2.77 -6.95 8.72
N ALA A 25 3.53 -7.63 7.86
CA ALA A 25 3.72 -9.07 7.97
C ALA A 25 4.48 -9.46 9.24
N GLU A 26 5.50 -8.69 9.65
CA GLU A 26 6.19 -8.89 10.91
C GLU A 26 5.21 -8.81 12.08
N ILE A 27 4.45 -7.73 12.20
CA ILE A 27 3.48 -7.51 13.25
C ILE A 27 2.43 -8.64 13.30
N LEU A 28 1.91 -9.05 12.15
CA LEU A 28 0.93 -10.12 12.07
C LEU A 28 1.50 -11.47 12.48
N ARG A 29 2.76 -11.78 12.12
CA ARG A 29 3.47 -13.00 12.55
C ARG A 29 3.77 -12.99 14.05
N GLU A 30 4.20 -11.85 14.60
CA GLU A 30 4.39 -11.64 16.03
C GLU A 30 3.09 -11.88 16.82
N ASN A 31 1.93 -11.68 16.20
CA ASN A 31 0.61 -11.96 16.75
C ASN A 31 0.10 -13.39 16.45
N GLY A 32 0.98 -14.30 16.03
CA GLY A 32 0.69 -15.73 15.89
C GLY A 32 -0.02 -16.12 14.59
N ASN A 33 0.09 -15.32 13.52
CA ASN A 33 -0.52 -15.63 12.22
C ASN A 33 0.50 -16.13 11.19
N GLN A 34 0.03 -16.91 10.21
CA GLN A 34 0.79 -17.23 9.00
C GLN A 34 0.56 -16.15 7.95
N VAL A 35 1.64 -15.57 7.43
CA VAL A 35 1.57 -14.46 6.48
C VAL A 35 2.42 -14.74 5.25
N GLU A 36 1.80 -14.70 4.09
CA GLU A 36 2.46 -14.72 2.79
C GLU A 36 2.40 -13.33 2.14
N ILE A 37 3.53 -12.90 1.56
CA ILE A 37 3.67 -11.57 0.94
C ILE A 37 4.03 -11.75 -0.52
N PHE A 38 3.36 -11.03 -1.40
CA PHE A 38 3.61 -11.07 -2.83
C PHE A 38 3.70 -9.67 -3.45
N ASN A 39 4.80 -9.43 -4.15
CA ASN A 39 4.89 -8.30 -5.07
C ASN A 39 4.15 -8.68 -6.36
N LEU A 40 3.07 -7.97 -6.66
CA LEU A 40 2.23 -8.26 -7.84
C LEU A 40 2.96 -8.04 -9.18
N LYS A 41 4.06 -7.30 -9.19
CA LYS A 41 4.90 -7.17 -10.39
C LYS A 41 5.59 -8.48 -10.76
N ASP A 42 5.95 -9.27 -9.74
CA ASP A 42 6.77 -10.47 -9.88
C ASP A 42 5.95 -11.77 -9.75
N LEU A 43 4.64 -11.65 -9.45
CA LEU A 43 3.74 -12.79 -9.25
C LEU A 43 2.98 -13.12 -10.54
N PRO A 44 3.24 -14.25 -11.19
CA PRO A 44 2.46 -14.72 -12.33
C PRO A 44 1.00 -14.98 -11.97
N ASP A 45 0.09 -14.76 -12.92
CA ASP A 45 -1.37 -14.92 -12.70
C ASP A 45 -1.75 -16.35 -12.28
N ASP A 46 -1.02 -17.38 -12.77
CA ASP A 46 -1.22 -18.80 -12.42
C ASP A 46 -0.64 -19.21 -11.05
N LYS A 47 0.10 -18.31 -10.40
CA LYS A 47 0.67 -18.52 -9.06
C LYS A 47 -0.07 -17.75 -7.97
N ILE A 48 -1.15 -17.06 -8.32
CA ILE A 48 -1.97 -16.36 -7.34
C ILE A 48 -2.67 -17.38 -6.44
N PRO A 49 -2.48 -17.32 -5.10
CA PRO A 49 -3.09 -18.26 -4.16
C PRO A 49 -4.62 -18.24 -4.23
N GLU A 50 -5.24 -19.39 -3.95
CA GLU A 50 -6.70 -19.47 -3.85
C GLU A 50 -7.16 -18.81 -2.54
N PHE A 51 -7.98 -17.75 -2.66
CA PHE A 51 -8.37 -16.88 -1.53
C PHE A 51 -9.16 -17.62 -0.45
N SER A 52 -9.91 -18.66 -0.81
CA SER A 52 -10.70 -19.45 0.14
C SER A 52 -9.87 -20.13 1.25
N ASN A 53 -8.55 -20.24 1.05
CA ASN A 53 -7.63 -20.85 2.02
C ASN A 53 -7.11 -19.83 3.06
N TYR A 54 -7.60 -18.59 3.05
CA TYR A 54 -7.11 -17.50 3.90
C TYR A 54 -8.25 -16.83 4.68
N ASP A 55 -7.89 -16.27 5.84
CA ASP A 55 -8.80 -15.53 6.70
C ASP A 55 -8.77 -14.03 6.39
N GLY A 56 -7.65 -13.54 5.85
CA GLY A 56 -7.46 -12.12 5.53
C GLY A 56 -6.64 -11.88 4.28
N ILE A 57 -6.96 -10.80 3.57
CA ILE A 57 -6.21 -10.28 2.43
C ILE A 57 -5.97 -8.80 2.67
N ILE A 58 -4.72 -8.35 2.55
CA ILE A 58 -4.35 -6.94 2.54
C ILE A 58 -3.74 -6.62 1.17
N ILE A 59 -4.18 -5.53 0.55
CA ILE A 59 -3.67 -5.08 -0.75
C ILE A 59 -3.08 -3.68 -0.59
N GLY A 60 -1.84 -3.47 -1.03
CA GLY A 60 -1.14 -2.20 -0.96
C GLY A 60 -0.71 -1.66 -2.33
N SER A 61 -0.83 -0.35 -2.55
CA SER A 61 -0.35 0.30 -3.78
C SER A 61 0.37 1.61 -3.50
N SER A 62 1.48 1.86 -4.21
CA SER A 62 2.02 3.21 -4.26
C SER A 62 1.20 4.09 -5.19
N ILE A 63 1.05 5.38 -4.83
CA ILE A 63 0.38 6.39 -5.66
C ILE A 63 1.44 7.26 -6.36
N LYS A 64 1.26 7.44 -7.68
CA LYS A 64 2.01 8.40 -8.48
C LYS A 64 1.04 9.09 -9.44
N ILE A 65 0.98 10.42 -9.39
CA ILE A 65 0.08 11.23 -10.21
C ILE A 65 -1.37 10.67 -10.13
N GLY A 66 -1.86 10.43 -8.91
CA GLY A 66 -3.20 9.94 -8.65
C GLY A 66 -3.50 8.50 -9.10
N GLN A 67 -2.48 7.72 -9.48
CA GLN A 67 -2.67 6.37 -10.02
C GLN A 67 -1.95 5.31 -9.18
N TRP A 68 -2.61 4.19 -8.95
CA TRP A 68 -2.01 2.95 -8.44
C TRP A 68 -0.89 2.45 -9.35
N THR A 69 -0.08 1.51 -8.86
CA THR A 69 0.75 0.71 -9.76
C THR A 69 -0.11 -0.04 -10.76
N ARG A 70 0.42 -0.26 -11.97
CA ARG A 70 -0.29 -0.98 -13.03
C ARG A 70 -0.70 -2.38 -12.59
N ASP A 71 0.19 -3.05 -11.86
CA ASP A 71 0.00 -4.45 -11.45
C ASP A 71 -1.11 -4.58 -10.41
N VAL A 72 -1.17 -3.70 -9.41
CA VAL A 72 -2.28 -3.65 -8.44
C VAL A 72 -3.61 -3.33 -9.14
N LYS A 73 -3.62 -2.37 -10.05
CA LYS A 73 -4.83 -2.01 -10.80
C LYS A 73 -5.35 -3.19 -11.63
N LYS A 74 -4.44 -3.90 -12.34
CA LYS A 74 -4.78 -5.12 -13.10
C LYS A 74 -5.32 -6.21 -12.18
N PHE A 75 -4.62 -6.48 -11.07
CA PHE A 75 -5.00 -7.50 -10.10
C PHE A 75 -6.40 -7.24 -9.52
N VAL A 76 -6.63 -6.05 -8.97
CA VAL A 76 -7.93 -5.69 -8.36
C VAL A 76 -9.06 -5.77 -9.39
N GLY A 77 -8.84 -5.30 -10.62
CA GLY A 77 -9.83 -5.40 -11.69
C GLY A 77 -10.16 -6.83 -12.07
N ASN A 78 -9.12 -7.67 -12.30
CA ASN A 78 -9.29 -9.07 -12.71
C ASN A 78 -9.94 -9.93 -11.61
N TYR A 79 -9.65 -9.64 -10.34
CA TYR A 79 -10.11 -10.42 -9.19
C TYR A 79 -11.26 -9.77 -8.42
N SER A 80 -11.85 -8.68 -8.92
CA SER A 80 -12.92 -7.92 -8.24
C SER A 80 -14.07 -8.81 -7.77
N LYS A 81 -14.53 -9.74 -8.61
CA LYS A 81 -15.58 -10.71 -8.24
C LYS A 81 -15.14 -11.61 -7.08
N LYS A 82 -13.97 -12.24 -7.18
CA LYS A 82 -13.43 -13.12 -6.11
C LYS A 82 -13.21 -12.36 -4.81
N LEU A 83 -12.75 -11.09 -4.88
CA LEU A 83 -12.56 -10.23 -3.71
C LEU A 83 -13.90 -9.87 -3.04
N ASN A 84 -14.96 -9.62 -3.80
CA ASN A 84 -16.29 -9.40 -3.23
C ASN A 84 -16.90 -10.67 -2.61
N GLU A 85 -16.63 -11.85 -3.18
CA GLU A 85 -17.10 -13.14 -2.69
C GLU A 85 -16.25 -13.71 -1.55
N PHE A 86 -15.08 -13.13 -1.30
CA PHE A 86 -14.16 -13.55 -0.26
C PHE A 86 -14.82 -13.49 1.13
N LYS A 87 -14.76 -14.58 1.90
CA LYS A 87 -15.42 -14.69 3.21
C LYS A 87 -14.61 -14.10 4.36
N GLY A 88 -13.29 -14.03 4.21
CA GLY A 88 -12.39 -13.40 5.17
C GLY A 88 -12.44 -11.87 5.15
N LYS A 89 -11.48 -11.23 5.77
CA LYS A 89 -11.37 -9.76 5.86
C LYS A 89 -10.52 -9.19 4.73
N LEU A 90 -10.96 -8.10 4.13
CA LEU A 90 -10.26 -7.40 3.07
C LEU A 90 -9.80 -6.03 3.53
N GLY A 91 -8.47 -5.84 3.62
CA GLY A 91 -7.81 -4.58 3.89
C GLY A 91 -7.22 -3.97 2.62
N PHE A 92 -7.20 -2.65 2.55
CA PHE A 92 -6.53 -1.93 1.46
C PHE A 92 -5.75 -0.71 1.99
N TYR A 93 -4.53 -0.50 1.47
CA TYR A 93 -3.79 0.71 1.80
C TYR A 93 -3.08 1.29 0.59
N VAL A 94 -2.79 2.58 0.67
CA VAL A 94 -1.95 3.26 -0.32
C VAL A 94 -0.79 3.97 0.36
N CYS A 95 0.34 4.09 -0.36
CA CYS A 95 1.46 4.93 0.05
C CYS A 95 1.56 6.13 -0.89
N SER A 96 1.50 7.33 -0.32
CA SER A 96 1.55 8.61 -1.04
C SER A 96 2.23 9.68 -0.19
N GLY A 97 3.11 10.49 -0.78
CA GLY A 97 3.67 11.66 -0.08
C GLY A 97 2.59 12.62 0.42
N TYR A 98 1.47 12.75 -0.29
CA TYR A 98 0.35 13.60 0.14
C TYR A 98 -0.39 13.07 1.38
N ALA A 99 -0.28 11.78 1.69
CA ALA A 99 -0.92 11.21 2.88
C ALA A 99 -0.23 11.61 4.19
N SER A 100 1.00 12.14 4.14
CA SER A 100 1.70 12.69 5.31
C SER A 100 1.26 14.11 5.67
N ASP A 101 0.51 14.78 4.80
CA ASP A 101 -0.06 16.09 5.02
C ASP A 101 -1.47 15.95 5.63
N PRO A 102 -1.73 16.44 6.85
CA PRO A 102 -3.03 16.34 7.52
C PRO A 102 -4.20 16.89 6.68
N ASP A 103 -3.97 17.95 5.91
CA ASP A 103 -5.00 18.59 5.09
C ASP A 103 -5.42 17.72 3.89
N ASN A 104 -4.53 16.84 3.43
CA ASN A 104 -4.76 15.97 2.29
C ASN A 104 -5.07 14.51 2.69
N TYR A 105 -4.79 14.11 3.93
CA TYR A 105 -4.87 12.73 4.37
C TYR A 105 -6.21 12.06 4.09
N GLU A 106 -7.33 12.63 4.57
CA GLU A 106 -8.66 12.03 4.39
C GLU A 106 -9.05 11.92 2.92
N LYS A 107 -8.69 12.92 2.11
CA LYS A 107 -8.92 12.89 0.66
C LYS A 107 -8.15 11.76 -0.01
N VAL A 108 -6.86 11.63 0.31
CA VAL A 108 -5.99 10.56 -0.22
C VAL A 108 -6.55 9.19 0.18
N LYS A 109 -6.89 9.03 1.46
CA LYS A 109 -7.44 7.80 2.01
C LYS A 109 -8.72 7.38 1.28
N ILE A 110 -9.68 8.26 1.12
CA ILE A 110 -10.97 7.93 0.49
C ILE A 110 -10.83 7.76 -1.03
N ASP A 111 -10.19 8.71 -1.70
CA ASP A 111 -10.16 8.74 -3.16
C ASP A 111 -9.30 7.62 -3.77
N TYR A 112 -8.18 7.28 -3.09
CA TYR A 112 -7.23 6.29 -3.62
C TYR A 112 -7.32 4.91 -2.96
N THR A 113 -8.27 4.69 -2.04
CA THR A 113 -8.61 3.36 -1.54
C THR A 113 -10.06 3.02 -1.89
N GLN A 114 -11.02 3.46 -1.10
CA GLN A 114 -12.44 3.09 -1.24
C GLN A 114 -12.99 3.39 -2.64
N LYS A 115 -12.95 4.66 -3.07
CA LYS A 115 -13.49 5.05 -4.39
C LYS A 115 -12.74 4.41 -5.55
N ALA A 116 -11.43 4.21 -5.42
CA ALA A 116 -10.65 3.56 -6.47
C ALA A 116 -10.97 2.05 -6.57
N CYS A 117 -11.19 1.37 -5.45
CA CYS A 117 -11.66 -0.01 -5.41
C CYS A 117 -13.07 -0.14 -6.01
N GLU A 118 -14.00 0.76 -5.64
CA GLU A 118 -15.35 0.78 -6.18
C GLU A 118 -15.38 0.93 -7.70
N LYS A 119 -14.53 1.82 -8.26
CA LYS A 119 -14.37 2.01 -9.71
C LYS A 119 -13.90 0.75 -10.44
N LEU A 120 -13.19 -0.15 -9.75
CA LEU A 120 -12.73 -1.44 -10.28
C LEU A 120 -13.67 -2.60 -9.90
N GLY A 121 -14.84 -2.29 -9.34
CA GLY A 121 -15.87 -3.26 -9.01
C GLY A 121 -15.73 -3.94 -7.65
N VAL A 122 -14.75 -3.54 -6.82
CA VAL A 122 -14.61 -4.05 -5.44
C VAL A 122 -15.41 -3.16 -4.50
N LYS A 123 -16.47 -3.72 -3.93
CA LYS A 123 -17.41 -3.02 -3.01
C LYS A 123 -17.18 -3.37 -1.55
N LYS A 124 -16.51 -4.48 -1.29
CA LYS A 124 -16.20 -4.96 0.06
C LYS A 124 -14.80 -4.48 0.46
N LEU A 125 -14.73 -3.57 1.40
CA LEU A 125 -13.51 -3.25 2.14
C LEU A 125 -13.84 -3.23 3.64
N ASP A 126 -13.16 -4.06 4.42
CA ASP A 126 -13.36 -4.12 5.87
C ASP A 126 -12.50 -3.08 6.59
N LEU A 127 -11.34 -2.72 6.03
CA LEU A 127 -10.43 -1.72 6.56
C LEU A 127 -9.62 -1.09 5.44
N TYR A 128 -9.41 0.23 5.48
CA TYR A 128 -8.57 0.92 4.51
C TYR A 128 -7.89 2.15 5.13
N ASP A 129 -6.70 2.47 4.60
CA ASP A 129 -5.93 3.62 5.06
C ASP A 129 -4.97 4.16 4.00
N ALA A 130 -4.36 5.32 4.27
CA ALA A 130 -3.33 5.93 3.46
C ALA A 130 -2.13 6.29 4.34
N PHE A 131 -0.95 5.86 3.92
CA PHE A 131 0.31 6.10 4.62
C PHE A 131 1.20 7.05 3.83
N GLY A 132 2.09 7.74 4.54
CA GLY A 132 3.13 8.53 3.95
C GLY A 132 3.97 7.74 2.93
N GLY A 133 4.64 8.45 2.06
CA GLY A 133 5.53 7.89 1.05
C GLY A 133 6.98 7.91 1.49
N LEU A 134 7.84 7.51 0.56
CA LEU A 134 9.28 7.59 0.67
C LEU A 134 9.80 8.49 -0.44
N MET A 135 10.59 9.50 -0.10
CA MET A 135 11.30 10.37 -1.04
C MET A 135 12.80 10.12 -0.89
N ASP A 136 13.34 9.35 -1.81
CA ASP A 136 14.74 8.97 -1.82
C ASP A 136 15.45 9.65 -3.00
N PHE A 137 16.21 10.70 -2.72
CA PHE A 137 17.01 11.43 -3.69
C PHE A 137 18.47 10.97 -3.74
N THR A 138 18.83 9.92 -3.01
CA THR A 138 20.20 9.36 -3.00
C THR A 138 20.59 8.73 -4.32
N GLU A 139 21.87 8.51 -4.54
CA GLU A 139 22.37 7.87 -5.76
C GLU A 139 21.87 6.44 -5.94
N THR A 140 21.65 5.73 -4.83
CA THR A 140 21.12 4.35 -4.81
C THR A 140 19.61 4.24 -4.95
N SER A 141 18.92 5.36 -5.07
CA SER A 141 17.47 5.43 -5.18
C SER A 141 16.92 4.69 -6.40
N ARG A 142 15.80 4.02 -6.21
CA ARG A 142 15.02 3.40 -7.30
C ARG A 142 14.33 4.43 -8.21
N MET A 143 14.36 5.73 -7.85
CA MET A 143 13.83 6.82 -8.67
C MET A 143 14.82 7.22 -9.77
N GLY A 144 14.32 7.37 -11.01
CA GLY A 144 15.11 7.90 -12.12
C GLY A 144 15.46 9.39 -11.91
N TRP A 145 16.54 9.87 -12.56
CA TRP A 145 17.00 11.25 -12.46
C TRP A 145 15.93 12.29 -12.85
N LEU A 146 15.12 11.99 -13.86
CA LEU A 146 14.04 12.87 -14.32
C LEU A 146 12.92 12.96 -13.26
N GLU A 147 12.60 11.85 -12.60
CA GLU A 147 11.59 11.78 -11.54
C GLU A 147 12.05 12.56 -10.30
N LYS A 148 13.31 12.40 -9.92
CA LYS A 148 13.92 13.19 -8.83
C LYS A 148 13.82 14.70 -9.13
N ARG A 149 14.13 15.09 -10.36
CA ARG A 149 14.04 16.51 -10.78
C ARG A 149 12.61 17.05 -10.71
N ILE A 150 11.63 16.29 -11.20
CA ILE A 150 10.19 16.68 -11.14
C ILE A 150 9.74 16.81 -9.70
N LEU A 151 10.02 15.82 -8.84
CA LEU A 151 9.61 15.83 -7.44
C LEU A 151 10.26 16.97 -6.66
N LYS A 152 11.53 17.29 -6.92
CA LYS A 152 12.20 18.47 -6.32
C LYS A 152 11.52 19.78 -6.73
N THR A 153 11.15 19.91 -8.01
CA THR A 153 10.46 21.09 -8.52
C THR A 153 9.07 21.23 -7.91
N VAL A 154 8.30 20.15 -7.85
CA VAL A 154 6.97 20.14 -7.23
C VAL A 154 7.07 20.39 -5.71
N GLY A 155 8.01 19.75 -5.03
CA GLY A 155 8.29 19.99 -3.61
C GLY A 155 8.60 21.47 -3.33
N GLN A 156 9.47 22.08 -4.12
CA GLN A 156 9.80 23.50 -3.98
C GLN A 156 8.58 24.42 -4.21
N MET A 157 7.68 24.07 -5.14
CA MET A 157 6.47 24.86 -5.40
C MET A 157 5.44 24.73 -4.27
N THR A 158 5.42 23.61 -3.55
CA THR A 158 4.43 23.35 -2.48
C THR A 158 4.92 23.73 -1.10
N THR A 159 6.20 23.54 -0.79
CA THR A 159 6.77 23.81 0.54
C THR A 159 7.64 25.05 0.61
N GLY A 160 8.01 25.61 -0.56
CA GLY A 160 9.00 26.71 -0.66
C GLY A 160 10.45 26.25 -0.45
N GLU A 161 10.68 25.02 -0.05
CA GLU A 161 12.00 24.44 0.21
C GLU A 161 12.44 23.51 -0.90
N LYS A 162 13.68 23.66 -1.34
CA LYS A 162 14.28 22.78 -2.35
C LYS A 162 14.85 21.52 -1.69
N ALA A 163 14.35 20.34 -2.06
CA ALA A 163 14.96 19.12 -1.57
C ALA A 163 16.43 19.03 -1.99
N GLU A 164 17.31 18.78 -1.02
CA GLU A 164 18.75 18.65 -1.24
C GLU A 164 19.08 17.41 -2.08
N ASP A 165 20.19 17.49 -2.81
CA ASP A 165 20.77 16.33 -3.49
C ASP A 165 21.24 15.32 -2.42
N ASN A 166 21.02 14.02 -2.68
CA ASN A 166 21.30 12.92 -1.73
C ASN A 166 20.49 12.93 -0.42
N SER A 167 19.37 13.66 -0.37
CA SER A 167 18.47 13.61 0.79
C SER A 167 17.56 12.37 0.75
N TYR A 168 17.20 11.89 1.95
CA TYR A 168 16.28 10.77 2.14
C TYR A 168 15.21 11.18 3.15
N HIS A 169 13.95 11.11 2.75
CA HIS A 169 12.83 11.49 3.60
C HIS A 169 11.85 10.33 3.68
N ASP A 170 11.77 9.71 4.85
CA ASP A 170 10.74 8.72 5.17
C ASP A 170 9.55 9.44 5.82
N LEU A 171 8.47 9.56 5.07
CA LEU A 171 7.23 10.23 5.52
C LEU A 171 6.21 9.24 6.09
N ARG A 172 6.58 7.97 6.24
CA ARG A 172 5.70 6.93 6.78
C ARG A 172 5.59 7.07 8.30
N ASP A 173 4.36 7.12 8.81
CA ASP A 173 4.11 6.99 10.24
C ASP A 173 3.98 5.51 10.62
N TRP A 174 5.04 4.97 11.21
CA TRP A 174 5.11 3.57 11.61
C TRP A 174 4.10 3.21 12.72
N ASN A 175 3.72 4.16 13.58
CA ASN A 175 2.70 3.96 14.60
C ASN A 175 1.30 3.83 13.97
N GLN A 176 1.02 4.63 12.92
CA GLN A 176 -0.22 4.52 12.15
C GLN A 176 -0.31 3.17 11.45
N ILE A 177 0.79 2.72 10.83
CA ILE A 177 0.86 1.41 10.15
C ILE A 177 0.64 0.28 11.14
N GLU A 178 1.25 0.34 12.31
CA GLU A 178 1.06 -0.64 13.39
C GLU A 178 -0.40 -0.67 13.87
N LYS A 179 -1.00 0.48 14.14
CA LYS A 179 -2.43 0.59 14.53
C LYS A 179 -3.35 -0.03 13.49
N PHE A 180 -3.14 0.28 12.22
CA PHE A 180 -3.91 -0.33 11.12
C PHE A 180 -3.77 -1.85 11.11
N THR A 181 -2.55 -2.36 11.25
CA THR A 181 -2.25 -3.79 11.21
C THR A 181 -2.88 -4.53 12.38
N LEU A 182 -2.77 -3.99 13.60
CA LEU A 182 -3.39 -4.57 14.79
C LEU A 182 -4.92 -4.51 14.73
N GLU A 183 -5.49 -3.44 14.18
CA GLU A 183 -6.92 -3.33 13.97
C GLU A 183 -7.40 -4.36 12.93
N PHE A 184 -6.64 -4.57 11.85
CA PHE A 184 -6.94 -5.64 10.89
C PHE A 184 -6.92 -7.02 11.55
N ASN A 185 -5.89 -7.29 12.35
CA ASN A 185 -5.75 -8.55 13.09
C ASN A 185 -6.93 -8.83 14.04
N LYS A 186 -7.46 -7.80 14.71
CA LYS A 186 -8.64 -7.93 15.60
C LYS A 186 -9.93 -8.30 14.86
N ARG A 187 -10.01 -8.00 13.57
CA ARG A 187 -11.20 -8.26 12.74
C ARG A 187 -11.23 -9.67 12.14
N LEU A 188 -10.08 -10.38 12.16
CA LEU A 188 -9.96 -11.77 11.71
C LEU A 188 -10.64 -12.74 12.71
#